data_628f28c5eafad741b01ff2d16457da6e
#
_entry.id   628f28c5eafad741b01ff2d16457da6e
#
_cell.length_a   1.000
_cell.length_b   1.000
_cell.length_c   1.000
_cell.angle_alpha   90.00
_cell.angle_beta   90.00
_cell.angle_gamma   90.00
#
_symmetry.space_group_name_H-M   'P 1'
#
loop_
_entity.id
_entity.type
_entity.pdbx_description
1 polymer ?
#
loop_
_entity_poly.entity_id
_entity_poly.type
_entity_poly.pdbx_seq_one_letter_code
_entity_poly.pdbx_strand_id
1 'polypeptide(L)'
;MSGLDKFELHLFFMKELVNKLNNFDDGTWQSIALVYTIKIIIAILILLIGFWIINRITKIIKSFFDVRKIDRTVSNFFKTLIGTVLKIVLTIFILNFIGIQTTSIVALIGAAGLAVGLALQGTLTNFAGGVMLLMFKPFKAGDTI
;
A
#
# COMPACT_ATOMS: atom_id res chain seq x y z
N MET A 1 34.05 0.20 13.74
CA MET A 1 32.97 1.12 13.39
C MET A 1 31.78 0.26 12.96
N SER A 2 30.81 0.11 13.84
CA SER A 2 29.69 -0.80 13.65
C SER A 2 28.64 -0.20 12.70
N GLY A 3 27.85 -1.03 12.07
CA GLY A 3 26.79 -0.59 11.14
C GLY A 3 25.71 0.31 11.80
N LEU A 4 25.62 0.28 13.13
CA LEU A 4 24.76 1.14 13.94
C LEU A 4 25.18 2.63 13.87
N ASP A 5 26.49 2.93 13.85
CA ASP A 5 27.00 4.29 13.77
C ASP A 5 26.65 4.97 12.42
N LYS A 6 26.62 4.21 11.34
CA LYS A 6 26.24 4.72 10.01
C LYS A 6 24.73 4.99 9.92
N PHE A 7 23.91 4.16 10.56
CA PHE A 7 22.46 4.31 10.58
C PHE A 7 22.04 5.52 11.44
N GLU A 8 22.66 5.69 12.61
CA GLU A 8 22.47 6.86 13.47
C GLU A 8 22.91 8.16 12.77
N LEU A 9 24.04 8.13 12.08
CA LEU A 9 24.54 9.25 11.31
C LEU A 9 23.58 9.62 10.17
N HIS A 10 23.02 8.62 9.47
CA HIS A 10 22.02 8.83 8.40
C HIS A 10 20.72 9.42 8.95
N LEU A 11 20.26 8.94 10.10
CA LEU A 11 19.09 9.48 10.80
C LEU A 11 19.32 10.92 11.29
N PHE A 12 20.52 11.20 11.80
CA PHE A 12 20.91 12.55 12.21
C PHE A 12 20.91 13.51 11.01
N PHE A 13 21.54 13.13 9.89
CA PHE A 13 21.53 13.93 8.66
C PHE A 13 20.12 14.13 8.10
N MET A 14 19.27 13.11 8.12
CA MET A 14 17.88 13.22 7.68
C MET A 14 17.07 14.16 8.57
N LYS A 15 17.24 14.07 9.90
CA LYS A 15 16.61 15.01 10.85
C LYS A 15 17.09 16.44 10.66
N GLU A 16 18.39 16.62 10.42
CA GLU A 16 18.97 17.96 10.19
C GLU A 16 18.50 18.55 8.85
N LEU A 17 18.40 17.74 7.79
CA LEU A 17 17.82 18.15 6.52
C LEU A 17 16.34 18.53 6.66
N VAL A 18 15.56 17.71 7.35
CA VAL A 18 14.13 18.00 7.61
C VAL A 18 13.98 19.26 8.47
N ASN A 19 14.84 19.47 9.47
CA ASN A 19 14.81 20.66 10.31
C ASN A 19 15.27 21.92 9.56
N LYS A 20 16.26 21.79 8.68
CA LYS A 20 16.66 22.86 7.77
C LYS A 20 15.56 23.20 6.76
N LEU A 21 14.87 22.19 6.23
CA LEU A 21 13.73 22.39 5.33
C LEU A 21 12.53 23.04 6.04
N ASN A 22 12.32 22.74 7.32
CA ASN A 22 11.27 23.39 8.12
C ASN A 22 11.64 24.80 8.58
N ASN A 23 12.92 25.10 8.78
CA ASN A 23 13.40 26.42 9.18
C ASN A 23 13.60 27.39 7.98
N PHE A 24 13.32 26.95 6.74
CA PHE A 24 13.26 27.83 5.56
C PHE A 24 11.96 28.67 5.50
N ASP A 25 11.23 28.75 6.61
CA ASP A 25 9.98 29.50 6.74
C ASP A 25 10.19 31.01 7.02
N ASP A 26 11.28 31.55 6.52
CA ASP A 26 11.52 32.99 6.55
C ASP A 26 10.88 33.67 5.34
N GLY A 27 9.53 33.64 5.28
CA GLY A 27 8.68 34.66 4.63
C GLY A 27 9.00 35.14 3.20
N THR A 28 10.05 34.66 2.54
CA THR A 28 10.38 35.01 1.17
C THR A 28 9.74 34.03 0.20
N TRP A 29 9.02 34.53 -0.79
CA TRP A 29 8.39 33.74 -1.85
C TRP A 29 9.36 32.73 -2.52
N GLN A 30 10.65 33.05 -2.50
CA GLN A 30 11.72 32.20 -3.04
C GLN A 30 11.93 30.93 -2.21
N SER A 31 11.89 31.00 -0.88
CA SER A 31 12.04 29.83 -0.01
C SER A 31 10.83 28.89 -0.09
N ILE A 32 9.63 29.46 -0.17
CA ILE A 32 8.39 28.70 -0.35
C ILE A 32 8.43 27.96 -1.69
N ALA A 33 8.79 28.65 -2.78
CA ALA A 33 8.89 28.04 -4.11
C ALA A 33 9.92 26.90 -4.15
N LEU A 34 11.08 27.04 -3.50
CA LEU A 34 12.10 25.99 -3.42
C LEU A 34 11.60 24.76 -2.66
N VAL A 35 10.96 24.94 -1.52
CA VAL A 35 10.41 23.83 -0.72
C VAL A 35 9.37 23.05 -1.50
N TYR A 36 8.42 23.72 -2.17
CA TYR A 36 7.41 23.06 -3.00
C TYR A 36 8.03 22.37 -4.21
N THR A 37 9.03 22.96 -4.85
CA THR A 37 9.75 22.35 -5.96
C THR A 37 10.42 21.05 -5.55
N ILE A 38 11.11 21.03 -4.42
CA ILE A 38 11.77 19.84 -3.87
C ILE A 38 10.71 18.77 -3.52
N LYS A 39 9.60 19.15 -2.87
CA LYS A 39 8.50 18.21 -2.54
C LYS A 39 7.92 17.59 -3.80
N ILE A 40 7.73 18.34 -4.87
CA ILE A 40 7.20 17.82 -6.13
C ILE A 40 8.18 16.85 -6.78
N ILE A 41 9.48 17.16 -6.80
CA ILE A 41 10.51 16.27 -7.32
C ILE A 41 10.52 14.94 -6.56
N ILE A 42 10.51 14.99 -5.23
CA ILE A 42 10.45 13.80 -4.37
C ILE A 42 9.16 13.02 -4.62
N ALA A 43 8.01 13.69 -4.73
CA ALA A 43 6.73 13.07 -5.02
C ALA A 43 6.76 12.31 -6.36
N ILE A 44 7.37 12.89 -7.40
CA ILE A 44 7.53 12.24 -8.70
C ILE A 44 8.42 11.00 -8.58
N LEU A 45 9.53 11.07 -7.84
CA LEU A 45 10.40 9.92 -7.60
C LEU A 45 9.66 8.81 -6.85
N ILE A 46 8.90 9.13 -5.80
CA ILE A 46 8.06 8.18 -5.06
C ILE A 46 7.02 7.55 -5.99
N LEU A 47 6.41 8.34 -6.86
CA LEU A 47 5.42 7.86 -7.84
C LEU A 47 6.05 6.86 -8.81
N LEU A 48 7.20 7.17 -9.40
CA LEU A 48 7.89 6.29 -10.35
C LEU A 48 8.31 4.98 -9.68
N ILE A 49 8.94 5.05 -8.51
CA ILE A 49 9.36 3.89 -7.72
C ILE A 49 8.13 3.08 -7.29
N GLY A 50 7.08 3.74 -6.81
CA GLY A 50 5.84 3.10 -6.39
C GLY A 50 5.15 2.35 -7.53
N PHE A 51 5.04 2.93 -8.71
CA PHE A 51 4.50 2.23 -9.88
C PHE A 51 5.37 1.04 -10.29
N TRP A 52 6.69 1.17 -10.21
CA TRP A 52 7.60 0.06 -10.50
C TRP A 52 7.40 -1.09 -9.51
N ILE A 53 7.29 -0.80 -8.21
CA ILE A 53 7.02 -1.79 -7.16
C ILE A 53 5.65 -2.46 -7.38
N ILE A 54 4.59 -1.68 -7.63
CA ILE A 54 3.25 -2.20 -7.88
C ILE A 54 3.25 -3.15 -9.09
N ASN A 55 3.92 -2.77 -10.17
CA ASN A 55 4.05 -3.62 -11.34
C ASN A 55 4.82 -4.91 -11.05
N ARG A 56 5.82 -4.85 -10.16
CA ARG A 56 6.56 -6.05 -9.71
C ARG A 56 5.65 -6.98 -8.90
N ILE A 57 4.93 -6.44 -7.92
CA ILE A 57 3.99 -7.19 -7.08
C ILE A 57 2.93 -7.86 -7.93
N THR A 58 2.29 -7.13 -8.84
CA THR A 58 1.23 -7.67 -9.71
C THR A 58 1.74 -8.75 -10.68
N LYS A 59 3.01 -8.66 -11.12
CA LYS A 59 3.65 -9.73 -11.92
C LYS A 59 3.89 -10.98 -11.09
N ILE A 60 4.36 -10.85 -9.85
CA ILE A 60 4.60 -11.98 -8.95
C ILE A 60 3.29 -12.70 -8.66
N ILE A 61 2.23 -11.95 -8.36
CA ILE A 61 0.90 -12.51 -8.13
C ILE A 61 0.43 -13.29 -9.36
N LYS A 62 0.53 -12.71 -10.55
CA LYS A 62 0.17 -13.41 -11.79
C LYS A 62 0.95 -14.70 -11.97
N SER A 63 2.27 -14.67 -11.80
CA SER A 63 3.14 -15.85 -11.92
C SER A 63 2.72 -16.97 -10.94
N PHE A 64 2.36 -16.59 -9.71
CA PHE A 64 1.88 -17.54 -8.70
C PHE A 64 0.58 -18.23 -9.13
N PHE A 65 -0.37 -17.48 -9.70
CA PHE A 65 -1.62 -18.05 -10.24
C PHE A 65 -1.38 -18.94 -11.44
N ASP A 66 -0.46 -18.55 -12.34
CA ASP A 66 -0.12 -19.34 -13.53
C ASP A 66 0.49 -20.69 -13.15
N VAL A 67 1.39 -20.75 -12.16
CA VAL A 67 1.98 -22.00 -11.63
C VAL A 67 0.92 -22.92 -11.03
N ARG A 68 -0.09 -22.36 -10.37
CA ARG A 68 -1.19 -23.12 -9.77
C ARG A 68 -2.27 -23.53 -10.76
N LYS A 69 -2.11 -23.24 -12.07
CA LYS A 69 -3.09 -23.51 -13.14
C LYS A 69 -4.49 -22.96 -12.85
N ILE A 70 -4.55 -21.82 -12.15
CA ILE A 70 -5.80 -21.12 -11.86
C ILE A 70 -6.29 -20.46 -13.15
N ASP A 71 -7.61 -20.43 -13.35
CA ASP A 71 -8.24 -19.82 -14.52
C ASP A 71 -7.69 -18.39 -14.78
N ARG A 72 -7.44 -18.09 -16.06
CA ARG A 72 -6.88 -16.81 -16.48
C ARG A 72 -7.76 -15.63 -16.12
N THR A 73 -9.08 -15.82 -16.10
CA THR A 73 -10.05 -14.79 -15.75
C THR A 73 -9.90 -14.40 -14.29
N VAL A 74 -9.81 -15.40 -13.41
CA VAL A 74 -9.59 -15.20 -11.97
C VAL A 74 -8.24 -14.53 -11.71
N SER A 75 -7.17 -15.01 -12.34
CA SER A 75 -5.83 -14.44 -12.24
C SER A 75 -5.80 -12.95 -12.65
N ASN A 76 -6.42 -12.62 -13.79
CA ASN A 76 -6.49 -11.25 -14.28
C ASN A 76 -7.34 -10.35 -13.37
N PHE A 77 -8.44 -10.88 -12.83
CA PHE A 77 -9.29 -10.15 -11.88
C PHE A 77 -8.49 -9.74 -10.64
N PHE A 78 -7.84 -10.70 -9.97
CA PHE A 78 -7.04 -10.40 -8.78
C PHE A 78 -5.87 -9.47 -9.05
N LYS A 79 -5.17 -9.66 -10.18
CA LYS A 79 -4.10 -8.76 -10.60
C LYS A 79 -4.61 -7.33 -10.76
N THR A 80 -5.74 -7.15 -11.43
CA THR A 80 -6.31 -5.82 -11.66
C THR A 80 -6.81 -5.21 -10.36
N LEU A 81 -7.53 -5.97 -9.55
CA LEU A 81 -8.06 -5.52 -8.27
C LEU A 81 -6.93 -5.04 -7.33
N ILE A 82 -5.94 -5.90 -7.10
CA ILE A 82 -4.80 -5.56 -6.21
C ILE A 82 -4.00 -4.39 -6.79
N GLY A 83 -3.74 -4.41 -8.10
CA GLY A 83 -3.02 -3.31 -8.75
C GLY A 83 -3.75 -1.97 -8.63
N THR A 84 -5.08 -1.96 -8.76
CA THR A 84 -5.91 -0.75 -8.61
C THR A 84 -5.89 -0.25 -7.17
N VAL A 85 -6.10 -1.12 -6.19
CA VAL A 85 -6.06 -0.76 -4.77
C VAL A 85 -4.71 -0.16 -4.40
N LEU A 86 -3.60 -0.80 -4.79
CA LEU A 86 -2.26 -0.30 -4.51
C LEU A 86 -1.98 1.06 -5.17
N LYS A 87 -2.48 1.29 -6.38
CA LYS A 87 -2.36 2.59 -7.07
C LYS A 87 -3.15 3.67 -6.34
N ILE A 88 -4.36 3.37 -5.87
CA ILE A 88 -5.18 4.32 -5.09
C ILE A 88 -4.44 4.69 -3.80
N VAL A 89 -3.93 3.71 -3.06
CA VAL A 89 -3.16 3.95 -1.82
C VAL A 89 -1.92 4.80 -2.09
N LEU A 90 -1.16 4.49 -3.14
CA LEU A 90 0.01 5.27 -3.54
C LEU A 90 -0.36 6.72 -3.87
N THR A 91 -1.46 6.92 -4.61
CA THR A 91 -1.93 8.26 -4.99
C THR A 91 -2.30 9.08 -3.76
N ILE A 92 -3.05 8.49 -2.81
CA ILE A 92 -3.42 9.15 -1.55
C ILE A 92 -2.18 9.52 -0.74
N PHE A 93 -1.21 8.60 -0.66
CA PHE A 93 0.05 8.84 0.04
C PHE A 93 0.81 10.04 -0.56
N ILE A 94 0.90 10.12 -1.89
CA ILE A 94 1.57 11.22 -2.58
C ILE A 94 0.84 12.55 -2.37
N LEU A 95 -0.50 12.55 -2.47
CA LEU A 95 -1.30 13.76 -2.22
C LEU A 95 -1.08 14.29 -0.80
N ASN A 96 -1.07 13.41 0.19
CA ASN A 96 -0.78 13.77 1.57
C ASN A 96 0.65 14.30 1.74
N PHE A 97 1.64 13.70 1.07
CA PHE A 97 3.03 14.12 1.10
C PHE A 97 3.24 15.54 0.54
N ILE A 98 2.52 15.90 -0.51
CA ILE A 98 2.56 17.25 -1.10
C ILE A 98 1.89 18.28 -0.18
N GLY A 99 1.05 17.83 0.77
CA GLY A 99 0.34 18.69 1.71
C GLY A 99 -1.16 18.86 1.39
N ILE A 100 -1.70 18.06 0.47
CA ILE A 100 -3.14 18.04 0.20
C ILE A 100 -3.83 17.24 1.28
N GLN A 101 -4.85 17.80 1.92
CA GLN A 101 -5.62 17.13 2.95
C GLN A 101 -6.44 15.99 2.34
N THR A 102 -6.07 14.75 2.65
CA THR A 102 -6.69 13.54 2.09
C THR A 102 -7.67 12.86 3.05
N THR A 103 -7.92 13.44 4.22
CA THR A 103 -8.76 12.83 5.28
C THR A 103 -10.15 12.45 4.78
N SER A 104 -10.81 13.33 4.02
CA SER A 104 -12.15 13.06 3.46
C SER A 104 -12.13 11.93 2.43
N ILE A 105 -11.07 11.84 1.62
CA ILE A 105 -10.90 10.78 0.62
C ILE A 105 -10.70 9.43 1.33
N VAL A 106 -9.86 9.41 2.37
CA VAL A 106 -9.62 8.21 3.19
C VAL A 106 -10.90 7.77 3.88
N ALA A 107 -11.66 8.70 4.45
CA ALA A 107 -12.94 8.41 5.08
C ALA A 107 -13.95 7.80 4.09
N LEU A 108 -14.06 8.36 2.88
CA LEU A 108 -14.94 7.85 1.83
C LEU A 108 -14.54 6.43 1.39
N ILE A 109 -13.24 6.19 1.19
CA ILE A 109 -12.73 4.87 0.82
C ILE A 109 -12.94 3.86 1.96
N GLY A 110 -12.77 4.30 3.21
CA GLY A 110 -13.07 3.49 4.39
C GLY A 110 -14.52 3.09 4.46
N ALA A 111 -15.45 4.02 4.23
CA ALA A 111 -16.89 3.76 4.20
C ALA A 111 -17.26 2.79 3.06
N ALA A 112 -16.69 2.99 1.86
CA ALA A 112 -16.89 2.08 0.74
C ALA A 112 -16.33 0.67 1.03
N GLY A 113 -15.15 0.59 1.67
CA GLY A 113 -14.54 -0.67 2.11
C GLY A 113 -15.40 -1.40 3.13
N LEU A 114 -15.97 -0.68 4.08
CA LEU A 114 -16.91 -1.24 5.07
C LEU A 114 -18.17 -1.80 4.38
N ALA A 115 -18.75 -1.04 3.44
CA ALA A 115 -19.92 -1.50 2.70
C ALA A 115 -19.63 -2.80 1.92
N VAL A 116 -18.48 -2.87 1.22
CA VAL A 116 -18.03 -4.09 0.53
C VAL A 116 -17.79 -5.23 1.53
N GLY A 117 -17.16 -4.95 2.68
CA GLY A 117 -16.90 -5.93 3.73
C GLY A 117 -18.19 -6.54 4.26
N LEU A 118 -19.20 -5.70 4.53
CA LEU A 118 -20.53 -6.16 4.98
C LEU A 118 -21.25 -6.98 3.89
N ALA A 119 -21.15 -6.55 2.62
CA ALA A 119 -21.74 -7.30 1.51
C ALA A 119 -21.10 -8.71 1.33
N LEU A 120 -19.82 -8.85 1.62
CA LEU A 120 -19.08 -10.11 1.53
C LEU A 120 -19.02 -10.90 2.84
N GLN A 121 -19.61 -10.41 3.92
CA GLN A 121 -19.52 -11.02 5.26
C GLN A 121 -19.90 -12.50 5.29
N GLY A 122 -21.03 -12.87 4.66
CA GLY A 122 -21.47 -14.26 4.61
C GLY A 122 -20.48 -15.18 3.86
N THR A 123 -19.97 -14.72 2.73
CA THR A 123 -18.96 -15.47 1.94
C THR A 123 -17.66 -15.65 2.72
N LEU A 124 -17.23 -14.62 3.43
CA LEU A 124 -16.01 -14.66 4.22
C LEU A 124 -16.14 -15.59 5.43
N THR A 125 -17.33 -15.60 6.08
CA THR A 125 -17.63 -16.50 7.20
C THR A 125 -17.62 -17.97 6.73
N ASN A 126 -18.27 -18.27 5.60
CA ASN A 126 -18.28 -19.61 5.03
C ASN A 126 -16.87 -20.05 4.62
N PHE A 127 -16.08 -19.15 4.02
CA PHE A 127 -14.69 -19.43 3.68
C PHE A 127 -13.85 -19.72 4.91
N ALA A 128 -13.97 -18.88 5.96
CA ALA A 128 -13.25 -19.09 7.22
C ALA A 128 -13.64 -20.42 7.89
N GLY A 129 -14.94 -20.78 7.89
CA GLY A 129 -15.41 -22.09 8.37
C GLY A 129 -14.78 -23.25 7.57
N GLY A 130 -14.73 -23.14 6.25
CA GLY A 130 -14.07 -24.16 5.41
C GLY A 130 -12.57 -24.31 5.71
N VAL A 131 -11.87 -23.18 5.88
CA VAL A 131 -10.43 -23.20 6.26
C VAL A 131 -10.22 -23.84 7.65
N MET A 132 -11.08 -23.52 8.61
CA MET A 132 -11.05 -24.13 9.95
C MET A 132 -11.23 -25.65 9.90
N LEU A 133 -12.20 -26.13 9.11
CA LEU A 133 -12.42 -27.57 8.91
C LEU A 133 -11.19 -28.25 8.29
N LEU A 134 -10.53 -27.62 7.32
CA LEU A 134 -9.32 -28.16 6.70
C LEU A 134 -8.12 -28.17 7.65
N MET A 135 -8.03 -27.18 8.53
CA MET A 135 -6.89 -26.99 9.43
C MET A 135 -6.99 -27.91 10.65
N PHE A 136 -8.15 -27.99 11.26
CA PHE A 136 -8.37 -28.82 12.47
C PHE A 136 -8.79 -30.26 12.14
N LYS A 137 -9.30 -30.53 10.94
CA LYS A 137 -9.75 -31.85 10.47
C LYS A 137 -10.58 -32.60 11.54
N PRO A 138 -11.63 -31.98 12.11
CA PRO A 138 -12.45 -32.64 13.13
C PRO A 138 -13.13 -33.89 12.60
N PHE A 139 -13.34 -33.96 11.28
CA PHE A 139 -13.93 -35.10 10.56
C PHE A 139 -13.04 -35.48 9.38
N LYS A 140 -12.94 -36.78 9.08
CA LYS A 140 -12.25 -37.31 7.90
C LYS A 140 -13.27 -37.72 6.85
N ALA A 141 -12.86 -37.70 5.60
CA ALA A 141 -13.70 -38.25 4.52
C ALA A 141 -13.98 -39.73 4.79
N GLY A 142 -15.26 -40.09 4.97
CA GLY A 142 -15.70 -41.44 5.34
C GLY A 142 -16.19 -41.59 6.77
N ASP A 143 -16.07 -40.57 7.62
CA ASP A 143 -16.68 -40.60 8.96
C ASP A 143 -18.20 -40.47 8.85
N THR A 144 -18.93 -41.32 9.55
CA THR A 144 -20.41 -41.22 9.68
C THR A 144 -20.72 -40.18 10.73
N ILE A 145 -21.45 -39.14 10.34
CA ILE A 145 -21.88 -38.04 11.24
C ILE A 145 -23.35 -38.28 11.62
#